data_3fddfdfd5a571049ec8f4e97a74da85e
#
_entry.id   3fddfdfd5a571049ec8f4e97a74da85e
#
_cell.length_a   1.000
_cell.length_b   1.000
_cell.length_c   1.000
_cell.angle_alpha   90.00
_cell.angle_beta   90.00
_cell.angle_gamma   90.00
#
_symmetry.space_group_name_H-M   'P 1'
#
loop_
_entity.id
_entity.type
_entity.pdbx_description
1 polymer ?
#
loop_
_entity_poly.entity_id
_entity_poly.type
_entity_poly.pdbx_seq_one_letter_code
_entity_poly.pdbx_strand_id
1 'polypeptide(L)'
;CKNEGTISGKASEQAGITALNGGTNIVGCENSGTISFQTSDCHVYAGGIVGNEYRASSGSQFTIEDCKNTGDIYGDAGNGVATIGGVIGETTRKGDNSSSTIKNCTNAGNLYGTGEIGGVIGAVNHGHIYTLNGEEIVSNGDNFLVEGCGNSGTITVKKGADGTSSWAGGVFGKVNISKNGTVYIKDCGNSGSIYSENGKSDRNVDVLGGIGASLENVGCADGTANSYIYIESCFNKGYVDSSVNYCSDQIGGISGGNTAVTNCNYTGNRFQTDADGNVHAYYPDGTPIRNQFIFDGYFTYYIQADGTAMKDNLTYHPDGTHIICFDNKGHEVFMDFYYCSKVGYTCYFDSLGYIYKDQITFVGNKTYYLNGDGKMENSGWFRFANGRDYGYANSDGTLKTNQFSYDAWGRVVFYHWNGMVARGLITDGVYYYNMDETDGHYLGSFQ
;
A
#
# COMPACT_ATOMS: atom_id res chain seq x y z
N CYS A 1 -8.65 -21.29 -5.08
CA CYS A 1 -9.93 -20.90 -5.73
C CYS A 1 -9.91 -19.43 -6.10
N LYS A 2 -10.74 -19.04 -7.07
CA LYS A 2 -10.85 -17.65 -7.50
C LYS A 2 -12.31 -17.26 -7.73
N ASN A 3 -12.71 -16.09 -7.23
CA ASN A 3 -13.98 -15.43 -7.55
C ASN A 3 -13.72 -14.11 -8.25
N GLU A 4 -14.40 -13.89 -9.37
CA GLU A 4 -14.37 -12.64 -10.15
C GLU A 4 -15.77 -12.03 -10.31
N GLY A 5 -16.80 -12.78 -9.86
CA GLY A 5 -18.19 -12.38 -9.96
C GLY A 5 -18.65 -11.51 -8.80
N THR A 6 -19.62 -10.63 -9.06
CA THR A 6 -20.26 -9.84 -8.02
C THR A 6 -21.19 -10.70 -7.17
N ILE A 7 -21.14 -10.54 -5.86
CA ILE A 7 -22.05 -11.15 -4.89
C ILE A 7 -22.91 -10.06 -4.29
N SER A 8 -24.22 -10.20 -4.38
CA SER A 8 -25.15 -9.24 -3.80
C SER A 8 -26.37 -9.95 -3.20
N GLY A 9 -26.88 -9.45 -2.09
CA GLY A 9 -28.02 -10.08 -1.45
C GLY A 9 -28.30 -9.59 -0.04
N LYS A 10 -29.18 -10.35 0.66
CA LYS A 10 -29.60 -10.08 2.04
C LYS A 10 -29.22 -11.23 3.00
N ALA A 11 -28.33 -12.12 2.59
CA ALA A 11 -27.91 -13.24 3.43
C ALA A 11 -27.08 -12.74 4.62
N SER A 12 -27.16 -13.46 5.74
CA SER A 12 -26.39 -13.16 6.95
C SER A 12 -24.90 -13.43 6.79
N GLU A 13 -24.51 -14.41 5.97
CA GLU A 13 -23.11 -14.69 5.65
C GLU A 13 -22.86 -14.51 4.16
N GLN A 14 -21.85 -13.71 3.82
CA GLN A 14 -21.47 -13.42 2.43
C GLN A 14 -19.95 -13.45 2.25
N ALA A 15 -19.48 -14.09 1.20
CA ALA A 15 -18.06 -14.11 0.90
C ALA A 15 -17.75 -14.44 -0.55
N GLY A 16 -16.56 -14.03 -1.01
CA GLY A 16 -16.07 -14.38 -2.34
C GLY A 16 -15.81 -15.86 -2.56
N ILE A 17 -15.41 -16.61 -1.51
CA ILE A 17 -15.05 -18.03 -1.63
C ILE A 17 -16.01 -18.93 -0.81
N THR A 18 -16.17 -18.65 0.48
CA THR A 18 -17.09 -19.44 1.33
C THR A 18 -17.81 -18.59 2.35
N ALA A 19 -19.13 -18.59 2.32
CA ALA A 19 -19.96 -17.80 3.23
C ALA A 19 -19.81 -18.29 4.67
N LEU A 20 -19.85 -19.60 4.91
CA LEU A 20 -19.69 -20.23 6.22
C LEU A 20 -18.62 -21.32 6.15
N ASN A 21 -17.53 -21.16 6.91
CA ASN A 21 -16.48 -22.16 7.04
C ASN A 21 -16.62 -22.92 8.37
N GLY A 22 -16.76 -24.22 8.32
CA GLY A 22 -16.82 -25.11 9.49
C GLY A 22 -15.46 -25.67 9.89
N GLY A 23 -14.36 -24.97 9.57
CA GLY A 23 -13.01 -25.38 9.94
C GLY A 23 -12.21 -26.09 8.86
N THR A 24 -12.52 -25.79 7.63
CA THR A 24 -11.69 -26.23 6.50
C THR A 24 -10.52 -25.28 6.33
N ASN A 25 -9.34 -25.84 6.08
CA ASN A 25 -8.19 -25.03 5.70
C ASN A 25 -8.39 -24.41 4.32
N ILE A 26 -8.08 -23.13 4.18
CA ILE A 26 -8.25 -22.37 2.94
C ILE A 26 -6.89 -21.77 2.57
N VAL A 27 -6.36 -22.16 1.42
CA VAL A 27 -5.01 -21.74 0.98
C VAL A 27 -5.05 -21.25 -0.46
N GLY A 28 -4.36 -20.14 -0.75
CA GLY A 28 -4.13 -19.62 -2.08
C GLY A 28 -5.42 -19.20 -2.81
N CYS A 29 -6.40 -18.68 -2.09
CA CYS A 29 -7.67 -18.25 -2.70
C CYS A 29 -7.68 -16.74 -2.98
N GLU A 30 -8.35 -16.36 -4.07
CA GLU A 30 -8.45 -14.95 -4.49
C GLU A 30 -9.91 -14.53 -4.70
N ASN A 31 -10.23 -13.32 -4.26
CA ASN A 31 -11.46 -12.63 -4.62
C ASN A 31 -11.13 -11.29 -5.28
N SER A 32 -11.66 -11.06 -6.48
CA SER A 32 -11.64 -9.76 -7.16
C SER A 32 -13.06 -9.24 -7.44
N GLY A 33 -14.07 -10.04 -7.13
CA GLY A 33 -15.46 -9.65 -7.28
C GLY A 33 -15.96 -8.77 -6.13
N THR A 34 -16.83 -7.83 -6.44
CA THR A 34 -17.48 -6.97 -5.43
C THR A 34 -18.48 -7.74 -4.60
N ILE A 35 -18.52 -7.49 -3.29
CA ILE A 35 -19.53 -8.00 -2.38
C ILE A 35 -20.37 -6.83 -1.89
N SER A 36 -21.69 -6.92 -2.02
CA SER A 36 -22.59 -5.87 -1.57
C SER A 36 -23.83 -6.44 -0.88
N PHE A 37 -24.19 -5.87 0.27
CA PHE A 37 -25.39 -6.26 0.98
C PHE A 37 -26.12 -5.06 1.57
N GLN A 38 -27.44 -5.20 1.68
CA GLN A 38 -28.28 -4.25 2.37
C GLN A 38 -29.37 -5.02 3.10
N THR A 39 -29.40 -4.88 4.43
CA THR A 39 -30.44 -5.49 5.28
C THR A 39 -30.98 -4.44 6.24
N SER A 40 -32.13 -4.71 6.91
CA SER A 40 -32.70 -3.71 7.81
C SER A 40 -32.45 -3.98 9.29
N ASP A 41 -32.30 -5.24 9.72
CA ASP A 41 -32.27 -5.55 11.17
C ASP A 41 -31.52 -6.87 11.47
N CYS A 42 -30.61 -7.28 10.61
CA CYS A 42 -29.86 -8.52 10.77
C CYS A 42 -28.39 -8.26 11.03
N HIS A 43 -27.75 -9.15 11.78
CA HIS A 43 -26.29 -9.22 11.82
C HIS A 43 -25.79 -9.85 10.50
N VAL A 44 -24.83 -9.22 9.86
CA VAL A 44 -24.23 -9.70 8.62
C VAL A 44 -22.72 -9.87 8.77
N TYR A 45 -22.22 -11.01 8.33
CA TYR A 45 -20.80 -11.32 8.28
C TYR A 45 -20.35 -11.35 6.82
N ALA A 46 -19.45 -10.47 6.45
CA ALA A 46 -18.96 -10.36 5.08
C ALA A 46 -17.45 -10.40 5.00
N GLY A 47 -16.90 -11.28 4.18
CA GLY A 47 -15.47 -11.38 3.96
C GLY A 47 -15.10 -11.62 2.51
N GLY A 48 -13.98 -11.04 2.07
CA GLY A 48 -13.48 -11.29 0.71
C GLY A 48 -13.26 -12.77 0.40
N ILE A 49 -12.85 -13.55 1.40
CA ILE A 49 -12.60 -14.99 1.29
C ILE A 49 -13.60 -15.79 2.12
N VAL A 50 -13.80 -15.45 3.40
CA VAL A 50 -14.70 -16.15 4.33
C VAL A 50 -15.65 -15.17 4.97
N GLY A 51 -16.96 -15.43 4.93
CA GLY A 51 -17.97 -14.62 5.61
C GLY A 51 -17.91 -14.83 7.11
N ASN A 52 -18.12 -16.06 7.56
CA ASN A 52 -18.05 -16.44 8.96
C ASN A 52 -17.28 -17.77 9.10
N GLU A 53 -16.34 -17.81 10.01
CA GLU A 53 -15.71 -19.05 10.46
C GLU A 53 -16.32 -19.46 11.81
N TYR A 54 -17.05 -20.54 11.81
CA TYR A 54 -17.81 -21.01 12.97
C TYR A 54 -17.39 -22.40 13.40
N ARG A 55 -17.01 -22.56 14.66
CA ARG A 55 -16.69 -23.87 15.22
C ARG A 55 -17.26 -24.11 16.61
N ALA A 56 -17.80 -25.30 16.81
CA ALA A 56 -18.34 -25.75 18.08
C ALA A 56 -17.49 -26.83 18.77
N SER A 57 -16.43 -27.35 18.15
CA SER A 57 -15.65 -28.48 18.67
C SER A 57 -14.39 -28.03 19.37
N SER A 58 -14.17 -28.50 20.60
CA SER A 58 -12.93 -28.29 21.37
C SER A 58 -11.71 -28.91 20.67
N GLY A 59 -10.54 -28.27 20.79
CA GLY A 59 -9.29 -28.71 20.18
C GLY A 59 -9.23 -28.58 18.67
N SER A 60 -10.16 -27.87 18.05
CA SER A 60 -10.19 -27.70 16.61
C SER A 60 -9.08 -26.75 16.11
N GLN A 61 -8.57 -27.03 14.91
CA GLN A 61 -7.54 -26.22 14.27
C GLN A 61 -7.95 -25.87 12.85
N PHE A 62 -7.64 -24.66 12.38
CA PHE A 62 -7.72 -24.31 10.98
C PHE A 62 -6.66 -23.28 10.58
N THR A 63 -6.40 -23.22 9.28
CA THR A 63 -5.49 -22.25 8.68
C THR A 63 -6.13 -21.59 7.47
N ILE A 64 -5.99 -20.26 7.38
CA ILE A 64 -6.26 -19.49 6.17
C ILE A 64 -4.95 -18.82 5.77
N GLU A 65 -4.41 -19.21 4.62
CA GLU A 65 -3.05 -18.82 4.22
C GLU A 65 -3.00 -18.40 2.75
N ASP A 66 -2.13 -17.41 2.46
CA ASP A 66 -1.83 -16.92 1.10
C ASP A 66 -3.10 -16.50 0.32
N CYS A 67 -4.10 -15.96 1.02
CA CYS A 67 -5.36 -15.54 0.41
C CYS A 67 -5.35 -14.03 0.14
N LYS A 68 -6.00 -13.63 -0.97
CA LYS A 68 -6.01 -12.26 -1.43
C LYS A 68 -7.41 -11.78 -1.78
N ASN A 69 -7.78 -10.61 -1.27
CA ASN A 69 -8.95 -9.86 -1.72
C ASN A 69 -8.54 -8.56 -2.41
N THR A 70 -9.09 -8.31 -3.59
CA THR A 70 -8.99 -7.04 -4.32
C THR A 70 -10.35 -6.46 -4.66
N GLY A 71 -11.42 -7.20 -4.38
CA GLY A 71 -12.80 -6.75 -4.59
C GLY A 71 -13.27 -5.87 -3.43
N ASP A 72 -14.04 -4.85 -3.73
CA ASP A 72 -14.65 -3.97 -2.73
C ASP A 72 -15.78 -4.68 -1.98
N ILE A 73 -15.98 -4.30 -0.70
CA ILE A 73 -17.06 -4.82 0.13
C ILE A 73 -17.90 -3.65 0.66
N TYR A 74 -19.17 -3.62 0.30
CA TYR A 74 -20.13 -2.59 0.70
C TYR A 74 -21.21 -3.20 1.57
N GLY A 75 -21.30 -2.77 2.84
CA GLY A 75 -22.23 -3.30 3.81
C GLY A 75 -23.15 -2.25 4.42
N ASP A 76 -24.47 -2.50 4.35
CA ASP A 76 -25.48 -1.74 5.06
C ASP A 76 -26.39 -2.71 5.81
N ALA A 77 -26.22 -2.76 7.14
CA ALA A 77 -27.03 -3.61 8.01
C ALA A 77 -28.25 -2.85 8.59
N GLY A 78 -28.50 -1.61 8.17
CA GLY A 78 -29.57 -0.79 8.74
C GLY A 78 -29.36 -0.53 10.23
N ASN A 79 -30.29 -1.03 11.08
CA ASN A 79 -30.15 -1.00 12.54
C ASN A 79 -29.37 -2.22 13.10
N GLY A 80 -28.99 -3.17 12.25
CA GLY A 80 -28.18 -4.33 12.64
C GLY A 80 -26.69 -4.00 12.69
N VAL A 81 -25.86 -5.00 12.94
CA VAL A 81 -24.40 -4.90 12.95
C VAL A 81 -23.84 -5.58 11.71
N ALA A 82 -22.98 -4.90 10.99
CA ALA A 82 -22.18 -5.49 9.93
C ALA A 82 -20.77 -5.79 10.44
N THR A 83 -20.33 -7.03 10.29
CA THR A 83 -18.95 -7.44 10.58
C THR A 83 -18.27 -7.72 9.25
N ILE A 84 -17.38 -6.80 8.84
CA ILE A 84 -16.78 -6.80 7.51
C ILE A 84 -15.27 -6.98 7.63
N GLY A 85 -14.74 -8.00 6.95
CA GLY A 85 -13.30 -8.18 6.81
C GLY A 85 -12.85 -8.29 5.37
N GLY A 86 -11.74 -7.67 5.04
CA GLY A 86 -11.18 -7.80 3.70
C GLY A 86 -10.90 -9.26 3.32
N VAL A 87 -10.58 -10.10 4.29
CA VAL A 87 -10.39 -11.55 4.10
C VAL A 87 -11.47 -12.35 4.83
N ILE A 88 -11.68 -12.10 6.12
CA ILE A 88 -12.61 -12.84 6.97
C ILE A 88 -13.58 -11.85 7.65
N GLY A 89 -14.88 -12.02 7.49
CA GLY A 89 -15.88 -11.24 8.21
C GLY A 89 -15.74 -11.45 9.72
N GLU A 90 -16.04 -12.65 10.20
CA GLU A 90 -15.93 -12.98 11.62
C GLU A 90 -15.32 -14.37 11.84
N THR A 91 -14.63 -14.54 12.96
CA THR A 91 -14.31 -15.86 13.50
C THR A 91 -15.03 -16.05 14.83
N THR A 92 -15.93 -17.02 14.92
CA THR A 92 -16.73 -17.32 16.11
C THR A 92 -16.38 -18.69 16.66
N ARG A 93 -16.09 -18.79 17.96
CA ARG A 93 -15.78 -20.06 18.60
C ARG A 93 -16.64 -20.35 19.80
N LYS A 94 -16.93 -21.63 19.98
CA LYS A 94 -17.66 -22.17 21.14
C LYS A 94 -16.97 -23.37 21.77
N GLY A 95 -15.79 -23.79 21.28
CA GLY A 95 -15.03 -24.92 21.82
C GLY A 95 -13.75 -24.47 22.51
N ASP A 96 -13.28 -25.24 23.49
CA ASP A 96 -12.08 -24.93 24.27
C ASP A 96 -10.80 -25.40 23.57
N ASN A 97 -9.67 -24.76 23.91
CA ASN A 97 -8.31 -25.13 23.48
C ASN A 97 -8.17 -25.27 21.96
N SER A 98 -8.82 -24.40 21.23
CA SER A 98 -8.75 -24.35 19.77
C SER A 98 -7.59 -23.46 19.30
N SER A 99 -7.11 -23.69 18.09
CA SER A 99 -6.09 -22.82 17.49
C SER A 99 -6.47 -22.41 16.07
N SER A 100 -6.10 -21.19 15.69
CA SER A 100 -6.32 -20.66 14.35
C SER A 100 -5.11 -19.90 13.90
N THR A 101 -4.78 -20.06 12.64
CA THR A 101 -3.69 -19.33 12.00
C THR A 101 -4.19 -18.64 10.73
N ILE A 102 -4.02 -17.34 10.69
CA ILE A 102 -4.24 -16.54 9.48
C ILE A 102 -2.88 -15.98 9.06
N LYS A 103 -2.42 -16.37 7.88
CA LYS A 103 -1.05 -16.06 7.47
C LYS A 103 -0.98 -15.54 6.05
N ASN A 104 -0.14 -14.51 5.82
CA ASN A 104 0.17 -13.94 4.52
C ASN A 104 -1.08 -13.53 3.72
N CYS A 105 -2.17 -13.17 4.39
CA CYS A 105 -3.41 -12.78 3.73
C CYS A 105 -3.46 -11.27 3.52
N THR A 106 -3.95 -10.84 2.36
CA THR A 106 -3.94 -9.42 1.99
C THR A 106 -5.29 -8.93 1.50
N ASN A 107 -5.60 -7.68 1.82
CA ASN A 107 -6.71 -6.94 1.26
C ASN A 107 -6.23 -5.67 0.54
N ALA A 108 -6.72 -5.46 -0.67
CA ALA A 108 -6.54 -4.23 -1.44
C ALA A 108 -7.89 -3.62 -1.88
N GLY A 109 -9.00 -4.33 -1.66
CA GLY A 109 -10.35 -3.81 -1.89
C GLY A 109 -10.78 -2.82 -0.80
N ASN A 110 -11.61 -1.85 -1.15
CA ASN A 110 -12.15 -0.89 -0.21
C ASN A 110 -13.29 -1.52 0.61
N LEU A 111 -13.39 -1.15 1.88
CA LEU A 111 -14.40 -1.62 2.80
C LEU A 111 -15.26 -0.44 3.26
N TYR A 112 -16.56 -0.59 3.16
CA TYR A 112 -17.51 0.45 3.51
C TYR A 112 -18.71 -0.15 4.27
N GLY A 113 -18.98 0.35 5.48
CA GLY A 113 -20.08 -0.17 6.28
C GLY A 113 -20.18 0.40 7.68
N THR A 114 -21.11 -0.11 8.49
CA THR A 114 -21.27 0.19 9.91
C THR A 114 -20.89 -1.03 10.75
N GLY A 115 -20.45 -0.85 11.99
CA GLY A 115 -20.16 -1.92 12.94
C GLY A 115 -18.67 -2.29 13.01
N GLU A 116 -18.33 -3.57 12.82
CA GLU A 116 -16.98 -4.08 13.03
C GLU A 116 -16.27 -4.28 11.69
N ILE A 117 -15.28 -3.44 11.37
CA ILE A 117 -14.64 -3.43 10.06
C ILE A 117 -13.13 -3.63 10.22
N GLY A 118 -12.59 -4.70 9.65
CA GLY A 118 -11.15 -4.96 9.64
C GLY A 118 -10.60 -5.11 8.23
N GLY A 119 -9.47 -4.48 7.96
CA GLY A 119 -8.81 -4.63 6.66
C GLY A 119 -8.52 -6.08 6.29
N VAL A 120 -8.31 -6.94 7.28
CA VAL A 120 -8.14 -8.38 7.11
C VAL A 120 -9.30 -9.14 7.77
N ILE A 121 -9.59 -8.88 9.04
CA ILE A 121 -10.59 -9.59 9.84
C ILE A 121 -11.53 -8.58 10.50
N GLY A 122 -12.82 -8.66 10.23
CA GLY A 122 -13.84 -7.80 10.82
C GLY A 122 -13.91 -7.98 12.33
N ALA A 123 -14.15 -9.20 12.80
CA ALA A 123 -14.13 -9.52 14.22
C ALA A 123 -13.55 -10.91 14.53
N VAL A 124 -12.90 -10.99 15.69
CA VAL A 124 -12.57 -12.22 16.39
C VAL A 124 -13.45 -12.31 17.62
N ASN A 125 -14.39 -13.21 17.65
CA ASN A 125 -15.39 -13.32 18.71
C ASN A 125 -15.32 -14.68 19.42
N HIS A 126 -14.22 -14.92 20.12
CA HIS A 126 -13.96 -16.16 20.85
C HIS A 126 -14.38 -16.08 22.32
N GLY A 127 -14.54 -14.87 22.84
CA GLY A 127 -14.97 -14.64 24.22
C GLY A 127 -16.49 -14.57 24.40
N HIS A 128 -17.28 -15.01 23.41
CA HIS A 128 -18.72 -14.94 23.50
C HIS A 128 -19.25 -15.82 24.63
N ILE A 129 -19.94 -15.18 25.57
CA ILE A 129 -20.64 -15.86 26.65
C ILE A 129 -22.00 -16.32 26.13
N TYR A 130 -22.28 -17.61 26.20
CA TYR A 130 -23.59 -18.12 25.88
C TYR A 130 -24.17 -18.95 27.04
N THR A 131 -25.49 -18.93 27.18
CA THR A 131 -26.17 -19.65 28.24
C THR A 131 -26.69 -20.99 27.72
N LEU A 132 -26.21 -22.10 28.28
CA LEU A 132 -26.72 -23.44 28.00
C LEU A 132 -27.27 -24.03 29.30
N ASN A 133 -28.57 -24.40 29.29
CA ASN A 133 -29.27 -24.95 30.46
C ASN A 133 -29.20 -24.07 31.73
N GLY A 134 -29.08 -22.74 31.56
CA GLY A 134 -28.98 -21.79 32.67
C GLY A 134 -27.58 -21.54 33.20
N GLU A 135 -26.56 -22.18 32.63
CA GLU A 135 -25.16 -21.93 32.93
C GLU A 135 -24.51 -21.08 31.84
N GLU A 136 -23.71 -20.09 32.26
CA GLU A 136 -22.89 -19.33 31.34
C GLU A 136 -21.67 -20.14 30.91
N ILE A 137 -21.51 -20.32 29.62
CA ILE A 137 -20.37 -21.02 29.03
C ILE A 137 -19.50 -19.99 28.29
N VAL A 138 -18.24 -19.94 28.64
CA VAL A 138 -17.20 -19.11 28.02
C VAL A 138 -16.16 -20.04 27.44
N SER A 139 -15.76 -19.85 26.17
CA SER A 139 -14.64 -20.59 25.57
C SER A 139 -13.35 -20.33 26.35
N ASN A 140 -12.49 -21.33 26.45
CA ASN A 140 -11.29 -21.30 27.29
C ASN A 140 -10.07 -21.81 26.54
N GLY A 141 -8.95 -21.08 26.62
CA GLY A 141 -7.65 -21.52 26.14
C GLY A 141 -7.40 -21.43 24.63
N ASP A 142 -8.13 -20.59 23.92
CA ASP A 142 -7.95 -20.44 22.46
C ASP A 142 -6.66 -19.69 22.13
N ASN A 143 -5.97 -20.16 21.07
CA ASN A 143 -4.82 -19.48 20.51
C ASN A 143 -5.13 -19.01 19.08
N PHE A 144 -4.91 -17.73 18.83
CA PHE A 144 -5.17 -17.12 17.53
C PHE A 144 -3.93 -16.37 17.05
N LEU A 145 -3.37 -16.82 15.94
CA LEU A 145 -2.20 -16.20 15.33
C LEU A 145 -2.58 -15.52 14.02
N VAL A 146 -2.21 -14.25 13.90
CA VAL A 146 -2.26 -13.52 12.62
C VAL A 146 -0.87 -13.00 12.30
N GLU A 147 -0.28 -13.50 11.23
CA GLU A 147 1.10 -13.23 10.86
C GLU A 147 1.22 -12.82 9.40
N GLY A 148 2.01 -11.78 9.13
CA GLY A 148 2.33 -11.35 7.76
C GLY A 148 1.12 -10.86 6.94
N CYS A 149 0.04 -10.46 7.60
CA CYS A 149 -1.19 -10.03 6.94
C CYS A 149 -1.20 -8.52 6.71
N GLY A 150 -1.91 -8.07 5.66
CA GLY A 150 -1.90 -6.66 5.31
C GLY A 150 -3.16 -6.11 4.66
N ASN A 151 -3.36 -4.81 4.86
CA ASN A 151 -4.39 -4.03 4.19
C ASN A 151 -3.78 -2.83 3.45
N SER A 152 -4.22 -2.64 2.21
CA SER A 152 -3.95 -1.44 1.42
C SER A 152 -5.22 -0.73 0.93
N GLY A 153 -6.38 -1.37 1.10
CA GLY A 153 -7.67 -0.78 0.76
C GLY A 153 -8.12 0.26 1.79
N THR A 154 -8.89 1.24 1.36
CA THR A 154 -9.50 2.23 2.25
C THR A 154 -10.64 1.61 3.05
N ILE A 155 -10.71 1.95 4.33
CA ILE A 155 -11.80 1.56 5.22
C ILE A 155 -12.61 2.82 5.54
N THR A 156 -13.92 2.77 5.29
CA THR A 156 -14.81 3.88 5.59
C THR A 156 -15.96 3.38 6.50
N VAL A 157 -16.00 3.91 7.71
CA VAL A 157 -17.15 3.76 8.58
C VAL A 157 -18.29 4.62 8.04
N LYS A 158 -19.36 3.97 7.61
CA LYS A 158 -20.58 4.64 7.14
C LYS A 158 -21.28 5.35 8.29
N LYS A 159 -21.89 6.49 8.01
CA LYS A 159 -22.75 7.17 8.96
C LYS A 159 -23.89 6.25 9.39
N GLY A 160 -23.89 5.89 10.67
CA GLY A 160 -24.92 5.08 11.29
C GLY A 160 -26.11 5.92 11.82
N ALA A 161 -27.14 5.24 12.36
CA ALA A 161 -28.17 5.88 13.14
C ALA A 161 -27.60 6.46 14.45
N ASP A 162 -28.27 7.45 15.03
CA ASP A 162 -27.83 8.04 16.32
C ASP A 162 -27.67 6.95 17.41
N GLY A 163 -26.51 6.95 18.06
CA GLY A 163 -26.17 6.03 19.13
C GLY A 163 -25.57 4.68 18.66
N THR A 164 -25.26 4.53 17.40
CA THR A 164 -24.50 3.37 16.92
C THR A 164 -23.02 3.51 17.25
N SER A 165 -22.34 2.37 17.44
CA SER A 165 -20.89 2.31 17.64
C SER A 165 -20.28 1.49 16.51
N SER A 166 -19.11 1.90 16.05
CA SER A 166 -18.35 1.19 15.04
C SER A 166 -16.87 1.05 15.42
N TRP A 167 -16.28 -0.03 15.00
CA TRP A 167 -14.88 -0.37 15.26
C TRP A 167 -14.19 -0.65 13.93
N ALA A 168 -13.26 0.22 13.53
CA ALA A 168 -12.58 0.07 12.27
C ALA A 168 -11.05 0.03 12.45
N GLY A 169 -10.43 -1.07 12.00
CA GLY A 169 -8.99 -1.26 12.11
C GLY A 169 -8.35 -1.74 10.82
N GLY A 170 -7.11 -1.33 10.61
CA GLY A 170 -6.37 -1.69 9.40
C GLY A 170 -6.18 -3.19 9.20
N VAL A 171 -6.14 -3.95 10.28
CA VAL A 171 -6.11 -5.43 10.23
C VAL A 171 -7.35 -6.00 10.91
N PHE A 172 -7.72 -5.50 12.11
CA PHE A 172 -8.85 -5.98 12.89
C PHE A 172 -9.83 -4.85 13.23
N GLY A 173 -11.13 -5.08 13.06
CA GLY A 173 -12.16 -4.22 13.63
C GLY A 173 -12.28 -4.43 15.14
N LYS A 174 -12.59 -5.64 15.57
CA LYS A 174 -12.77 -5.97 16.99
C LYS A 174 -12.21 -7.35 17.34
N VAL A 175 -11.65 -7.46 18.55
CA VAL A 175 -11.18 -8.74 19.11
C VAL A 175 -11.76 -8.91 20.49
N ASN A 176 -12.54 -9.98 20.69
CA ASN A 176 -12.97 -10.50 21.98
C ASN A 176 -12.34 -11.87 22.16
N ILE A 177 -11.45 -12.02 23.11
CA ILE A 177 -10.74 -13.27 23.33
C ILE A 177 -11.36 -14.10 24.46
N SER A 178 -11.27 -15.43 24.31
CA SER A 178 -11.71 -16.39 25.32
C SER A 178 -10.90 -16.29 26.62
N LYS A 179 -11.44 -16.86 27.70
CA LYS A 179 -10.72 -17.00 28.98
C LYS A 179 -9.45 -17.82 28.76
N ASN A 180 -8.33 -17.38 29.35
CA ASN A 180 -7.00 -17.97 29.18
C ASN A 180 -6.54 -18.11 27.71
N GLY A 181 -7.13 -17.35 26.81
CA GLY A 181 -6.77 -17.34 25.40
C GLY A 181 -5.63 -16.38 25.09
N THR A 182 -5.03 -16.55 23.93
CA THR A 182 -3.96 -15.69 23.45
C THR A 182 -4.18 -15.32 21.99
N VAL A 183 -4.08 -14.03 21.67
CA VAL A 183 -4.05 -13.54 20.30
C VAL A 183 -2.70 -12.91 20.02
N TYR A 184 -2.03 -13.40 18.99
CA TYR A 184 -0.81 -12.81 18.46
C TYR A 184 -1.08 -12.17 17.11
N ILE A 185 -0.76 -10.89 17.01
CA ILE A 185 -0.80 -10.09 15.78
C ILE A 185 0.65 -9.68 15.48
N LYS A 186 1.25 -10.33 14.49
CA LYS A 186 2.68 -10.21 14.24
C LYS A 186 2.99 -9.91 12.78
N ASP A 187 3.97 -9.02 12.57
CA ASP A 187 4.47 -8.68 11.24
C ASP A 187 3.35 -8.23 10.27
N CYS A 188 2.27 -7.64 10.81
CA CYS A 188 1.11 -7.20 10.04
C CYS A 188 1.22 -5.72 9.67
N GLY A 189 0.59 -5.34 8.55
CA GLY A 189 0.69 -3.98 8.06
C GLY A 189 -0.60 -3.38 7.55
N ASN A 190 -0.77 -2.07 7.76
CA ASN A 190 -1.80 -1.29 7.10
C ASN A 190 -1.17 -0.10 6.36
N SER A 191 -1.53 0.05 5.09
CA SER A 191 -1.23 1.23 4.29
C SER A 191 -2.47 1.95 3.78
N GLY A 192 -3.65 1.34 3.95
CA GLY A 192 -4.94 1.93 3.63
C GLY A 192 -5.39 2.94 4.68
N SER A 193 -6.05 4.01 4.26
CA SER A 193 -6.60 5.00 5.19
C SER A 193 -7.91 4.54 5.83
N ILE A 194 -8.17 5.00 7.05
CA ILE A 194 -9.37 4.68 7.82
C ILE A 194 -10.12 5.98 8.11
N TYR A 195 -11.35 6.09 7.62
CA TYR A 195 -12.20 7.26 7.73
C TYR A 195 -13.51 6.92 8.44
N SER A 196 -14.17 7.95 9.01
CA SER A 196 -15.55 7.87 9.44
C SER A 196 -16.38 9.00 8.82
N GLU A 197 -17.60 8.67 8.41
CA GLU A 197 -18.60 9.63 7.96
C GLU A 197 -19.40 10.25 9.12
N ASN A 198 -19.20 9.78 10.36
CA ASN A 198 -19.87 10.33 11.53
C ASN A 198 -19.26 11.70 11.87
N GLY A 199 -20.11 12.70 12.05
CA GLY A 199 -19.69 14.06 12.39
C GLY A 199 -19.53 14.28 13.87
N LYS A 200 -18.84 15.35 14.26
CA LYS A 200 -18.62 15.77 15.68
C LYS A 200 -19.91 15.99 16.48
N SER A 201 -21.04 16.19 15.82
CA SER A 201 -22.35 16.40 16.45
C SER A 201 -23.17 15.12 16.58
N ASP A 202 -22.74 14.04 15.95
CA ASP A 202 -23.43 12.76 15.99
C ASP A 202 -23.13 12.07 17.34
N ARG A 203 -24.09 11.32 17.88
CA ARG A 203 -23.94 10.57 19.14
C ARG A 203 -23.32 9.19 18.94
N ASN A 204 -22.72 8.97 17.79
CA ASN A 204 -22.07 7.72 17.44
C ASN A 204 -20.67 7.67 18.08
N VAL A 205 -20.27 6.50 18.53
CA VAL A 205 -18.93 6.25 19.08
C VAL A 205 -18.15 5.40 18.09
N ASP A 206 -17.10 5.99 17.53
CA ASP A 206 -16.21 5.26 16.65
C ASP A 206 -14.86 5.00 17.34
N VAL A 207 -14.41 3.76 17.24
CA VAL A 207 -13.09 3.35 17.69
C VAL A 207 -12.27 3.00 16.45
N LEU A 208 -11.22 3.76 16.20
CA LEU A 208 -10.41 3.63 14.99
C LEU A 208 -8.96 3.27 15.35
N GLY A 209 -8.41 2.23 14.76
CA GLY A 209 -7.04 1.81 15.01
C GLY A 209 -6.28 1.43 13.74
N GLY A 210 -5.03 1.88 13.64
CA GLY A 210 -4.20 1.59 12.46
C GLY A 210 -3.96 0.11 12.20
N ILE A 211 -3.94 -0.70 13.24
CA ILE A 211 -3.89 -2.17 13.16
C ILE A 211 -5.17 -2.77 13.74
N GLY A 212 -5.55 -2.41 14.95
CA GLY A 212 -6.76 -2.91 15.60
C GLY A 212 -7.55 -1.80 16.28
N ALA A 213 -8.87 -1.76 16.09
CA ALA A 213 -9.70 -0.75 16.71
C ALA A 213 -9.96 -1.09 18.17
N SER A 214 -10.71 -2.15 18.46
CA SER A 214 -11.01 -2.59 19.82
C SER A 214 -10.43 -3.98 20.07
N LEU A 215 -9.59 -4.08 21.08
CA LEU A 215 -8.90 -5.31 21.46
C LEU A 215 -9.19 -5.54 22.94
N GLU A 216 -10.21 -6.34 23.21
CA GLU A 216 -10.76 -6.52 24.54
C GLU A 216 -10.45 -7.91 25.10
N ASN A 217 -9.91 -7.95 26.29
CA ASN A 217 -9.92 -9.15 27.10
C ASN A 217 -11.31 -9.27 27.73
N VAL A 218 -12.08 -10.26 27.37
CA VAL A 218 -13.34 -10.56 28.08
C VAL A 218 -12.95 -11.10 29.45
N GLY A 219 -12.86 -10.18 30.42
CA GLY A 219 -12.69 -10.58 31.82
C GLY A 219 -13.91 -11.39 32.24
N CYS A 220 -13.69 -12.56 32.86
CA CYS A 220 -14.74 -13.17 33.62
C CYS A 220 -15.19 -12.23 34.73
N ALA A 221 -16.47 -12.23 35.08
CA ALA A 221 -17.01 -11.40 36.14
C ALA A 221 -16.27 -11.57 37.50
N ASP A 222 -15.51 -12.64 37.65
CA ASP A 222 -14.68 -12.96 38.84
C ASP A 222 -13.24 -12.41 38.76
N GLY A 223 -12.84 -11.73 37.69
CA GLY A 223 -11.50 -11.14 37.54
C GLY A 223 -10.36 -12.16 37.35
N THR A 224 -10.65 -13.46 37.09
CA THR A 224 -9.65 -14.53 37.00
C THR A 224 -9.17 -14.84 35.58
N ALA A 225 -9.54 -14.04 34.55
CA ALA A 225 -9.15 -14.29 33.19
C ALA A 225 -7.69 -13.86 32.93
N ASN A 226 -6.86 -14.80 32.50
CA ASN A 226 -5.50 -14.58 32.03
C ASN A 226 -5.46 -14.61 30.50
N SER A 227 -6.16 -13.66 29.86
CA SER A 227 -6.18 -13.54 28.41
C SER A 227 -5.17 -12.50 27.95
N TYR A 228 -4.49 -12.74 26.83
CA TYR A 228 -3.42 -11.87 26.34
C TYR A 228 -3.61 -11.55 24.86
N ILE A 229 -3.45 -10.27 24.53
CA ILE A 229 -3.42 -9.80 23.14
C ILE A 229 -2.07 -9.08 22.93
N TYR A 230 -1.32 -9.56 21.97
CA TYR A 230 -0.02 -9.01 21.60
C TYR A 230 -0.06 -8.46 20.18
N ILE A 231 0.44 -7.23 20.00
CA ILE A 231 0.73 -6.65 18.69
C ILE A 231 2.24 -6.45 18.63
N GLU A 232 2.91 -7.15 17.74
CA GLU A 232 4.36 -7.14 17.63
C GLU A 232 4.80 -6.91 16.17
N SER A 233 5.81 -6.06 15.98
CA SER A 233 6.44 -5.79 14.67
C SER A 233 5.44 -5.39 13.58
N CYS A 234 4.35 -4.73 13.95
CA CYS A 234 3.33 -4.25 13.04
C CYS A 234 3.59 -2.80 12.63
N PHE A 235 3.07 -2.41 11.47
CA PHE A 235 3.18 -1.03 11.03
C PHE A 235 1.85 -0.49 10.51
N ASN A 236 1.61 0.80 10.73
CA ASN A 236 0.57 1.54 10.05
C ASN A 236 1.17 2.74 9.32
N LYS A 237 0.98 2.79 8.01
CA LYS A 237 1.33 3.92 7.14
C LYS A 237 0.08 4.66 6.65
N GLY A 238 -1.10 4.05 6.82
CA GLY A 238 -2.37 4.66 6.48
C GLY A 238 -2.77 5.75 7.46
N TYR A 239 -3.51 6.74 6.99
CA TYR A 239 -4.11 7.77 7.82
C TYR A 239 -5.26 7.18 8.65
N VAL A 240 -5.33 7.50 9.93
CA VAL A 240 -6.47 7.19 10.80
C VAL A 240 -7.18 8.51 11.11
N ASP A 241 -8.47 8.62 10.76
CA ASP A 241 -9.22 9.86 10.88
C ASP A 241 -9.44 10.24 12.34
N SER A 242 -8.80 11.33 12.76
CA SER A 242 -8.95 11.92 14.10
C SER A 242 -9.93 13.10 14.14
N SER A 243 -10.58 13.42 13.01
CA SER A 243 -11.52 14.54 12.92
C SER A 243 -12.90 14.20 13.50
N VAL A 244 -13.23 12.93 13.63
CA VAL A 244 -14.40 12.42 14.35
C VAL A 244 -14.16 12.56 15.83
N ASN A 245 -14.88 13.44 16.47
CA ASN A 245 -14.74 13.71 17.91
C ASN A 245 -16.11 13.82 18.53
N TYR A 246 -16.60 12.73 19.00
CA TYR A 246 -17.41 12.74 20.20
C TYR A 246 -16.48 12.48 21.41
N CYS A 247 -16.79 12.99 22.59
CA CYS A 247 -15.91 12.93 23.77
C CYS A 247 -15.56 11.53 24.29
N SER A 248 -16.04 10.48 23.65
CA SER A 248 -15.78 9.07 23.95
C SER A 248 -15.04 8.31 22.84
N ASP A 249 -14.72 8.97 21.72
CA ASP A 249 -14.02 8.30 20.62
C ASP A 249 -12.60 7.93 21.02
N GLN A 250 -12.18 6.74 20.57
CA GLN A 250 -10.83 6.23 20.79
C GLN A 250 -10.14 6.06 19.45
N ILE A 251 -9.07 6.80 19.29
CA ILE A 251 -8.31 6.82 18.04
C ILE A 251 -6.84 6.53 18.33
N GLY A 252 -6.32 5.48 17.70
CA GLY A 252 -4.93 5.07 17.87
C GLY A 252 -4.22 4.80 16.56
N GLY A 253 -2.99 5.27 16.43
CA GLY A 253 -2.17 4.99 15.26
C GLY A 253 -1.93 3.51 15.03
N ILE A 254 -1.89 2.71 16.07
CA ILE A 254 -1.77 1.24 16.00
C ILE A 254 -3.01 0.59 16.61
N SER A 255 -3.39 0.92 17.82
CA SER A 255 -4.56 0.35 18.48
C SER A 255 -5.43 1.47 19.07
N GLY A 256 -6.74 1.37 18.88
CA GLY A 256 -7.73 2.25 19.50
C GLY A 256 -8.05 1.89 20.94
N GLY A 257 -7.75 0.67 21.38
CA GLY A 257 -8.03 0.16 22.73
C GLY A 257 -6.78 -0.14 23.56
N ASN A 258 -6.96 -0.66 24.78
CA ASN A 258 -5.89 -1.05 25.69
C ASN A 258 -5.28 -2.38 25.28
N THR A 259 -4.03 -2.38 24.82
CA THR A 259 -3.34 -3.57 24.31
C THR A 259 -1.83 -3.43 24.52
N ALA A 260 -1.14 -4.54 24.74
CA ALA A 260 0.32 -4.57 24.73
C ALA A 260 0.85 -4.42 23.29
N VAL A 261 1.46 -3.28 22.99
CA VAL A 261 2.00 -2.94 21.67
C VAL A 261 3.51 -2.84 21.76
N THR A 262 4.23 -3.64 20.97
CA THR A 262 5.69 -3.67 20.94
C THR A 262 6.23 -3.59 19.52
N ASN A 263 7.34 -2.86 19.33
CA ASN A 263 8.04 -2.71 18.04
C ASN A 263 7.14 -2.27 16.87
N CYS A 264 6.07 -1.53 17.16
CA CYS A 264 5.13 -1.08 16.13
C CYS A 264 5.44 0.36 15.71
N ASN A 265 5.10 0.67 14.45
CA ASN A 265 5.36 1.97 13.86
C ASN A 265 4.10 2.55 13.21
N TYR A 266 3.80 3.80 13.51
CA TYR A 266 2.72 4.56 12.91
C TYR A 266 3.28 5.78 12.18
N THR A 267 3.01 5.87 10.89
CA THR A 267 3.41 7.00 10.05
C THR A 267 2.24 7.53 9.20
N GLY A 268 1.02 7.29 9.64
CA GLY A 268 -0.19 7.71 8.92
C GLY A 268 -0.35 9.23 8.94
N ASN A 269 0.08 9.89 7.85
CA ASN A 269 -0.09 11.31 7.63
C ASN A 269 -1.31 11.56 6.74
N ARG A 270 -2.04 12.63 7.01
CA ARG A 270 -3.18 13.03 6.20
C ARG A 270 -2.70 13.87 5.02
N PHE A 271 -3.06 13.48 3.79
CA PHE A 271 -2.82 14.26 2.58
C PHE A 271 -4.12 14.94 2.13
N GLN A 272 -4.05 16.19 1.73
CA GLN A 272 -5.17 16.96 1.19
C GLN A 272 -4.71 17.71 -0.04
N THR A 273 -5.55 17.72 -1.07
CA THR A 273 -5.33 18.55 -2.26
C THR A 273 -6.29 19.75 -2.20
N ASP A 274 -5.77 20.97 -2.29
CA ASP A 274 -6.57 22.17 -2.31
C ASP A 274 -7.23 22.40 -3.69
N ALA A 275 -8.03 23.48 -3.81
CA ALA A 275 -8.72 23.82 -5.05
C ALA A 275 -7.76 24.16 -6.21
N ASP A 276 -6.55 24.60 -5.91
CA ASP A 276 -5.50 24.92 -6.88
C ASP A 276 -4.67 23.69 -7.26
N GLY A 277 -5.00 22.53 -6.68
CA GLY A 277 -4.33 21.26 -6.91
C GLY A 277 -3.03 21.10 -6.12
N ASN A 278 -2.75 21.93 -5.09
CA ASN A 278 -1.58 21.75 -4.25
C ASN A 278 -1.83 20.67 -3.20
N VAL A 279 -0.84 19.80 -3.01
CA VAL A 279 -0.88 18.76 -1.99
C VAL A 279 -0.32 19.33 -0.70
N HIS A 280 -1.09 19.19 0.37
CA HIS A 280 -0.73 19.49 1.75
C HIS A 280 -0.69 18.22 2.56
N ALA A 281 0.14 18.17 3.58
CA ALA A 281 0.21 17.05 4.49
C ALA A 281 0.15 17.50 5.95
N TYR A 282 -0.46 16.67 6.76
CA TYR A 282 -0.67 16.92 8.17
C TYR A 282 -0.29 15.69 8.98
N TYR A 283 0.24 15.90 10.18
CA TYR A 283 0.35 14.85 11.17
C TYR A 283 -1.04 14.35 11.60
N PRO A 284 -1.13 13.18 12.25
CA PRO A 284 -2.41 12.64 12.73
C PRO A 284 -3.19 13.59 13.64
N ASP A 285 -2.50 14.46 14.38
CA ASP A 285 -3.09 15.48 15.25
C ASP A 285 -3.61 16.73 14.51
N GLY A 286 -3.48 16.74 13.17
CA GLY A 286 -3.87 17.87 12.34
C GLY A 286 -2.82 18.97 12.20
N THR A 287 -1.65 18.83 12.84
CA THR A 287 -0.54 19.78 12.70
C THR A 287 0.02 19.74 11.27
N PRO A 288 0.18 20.89 10.58
CA PRO A 288 0.73 20.90 9.22
C PRO A 288 2.17 20.43 9.19
N ILE A 289 2.48 19.52 8.27
CA ILE A 289 3.85 19.10 7.95
C ILE A 289 4.51 20.18 7.10
N ARG A 290 5.78 20.48 7.38
CA ARG A 290 6.58 21.48 6.64
C ARG A 290 8.04 21.09 6.60
N ASN A 291 8.74 21.46 5.50
CA ASN A 291 10.18 21.22 5.31
C ASN A 291 10.59 19.76 5.52
N GLN A 292 9.78 18.82 5.01
CA GLN A 292 9.97 17.40 5.29
C GLN A 292 9.60 16.54 4.09
N PHE A 293 10.38 15.47 3.88
CA PHE A 293 10.02 14.36 3.00
C PHE A 293 9.00 13.48 3.70
N ILE A 294 7.97 13.08 2.96
CA ILE A 294 6.90 12.20 3.44
C ILE A 294 6.48 11.24 2.35
N PHE A 295 6.00 10.09 2.75
CA PHE A 295 5.53 9.02 1.88
C PHE A 295 4.07 8.70 2.19
N ASP A 296 3.21 8.66 1.15
CA ASP A 296 1.78 8.40 1.32
C ASP A 296 1.40 6.91 1.20
N GLY A 297 2.39 6.05 0.99
CA GLY A 297 2.22 4.62 0.72
C GLY A 297 2.46 4.24 -0.74
N TYR A 298 2.44 5.23 -1.65
CA TYR A 298 2.68 5.07 -3.08
C TYR A 298 3.76 6.01 -3.60
N PHE A 299 3.76 7.26 -3.13
CA PHE A 299 4.63 8.33 -3.62
C PHE A 299 5.36 9.06 -2.50
N THR A 300 6.59 9.46 -2.76
CA THR A 300 7.34 10.38 -1.91
C THR A 300 7.05 11.82 -2.33
N TYR A 301 6.82 12.69 -1.35
CA TYR A 301 6.63 14.14 -1.49
C TYR A 301 7.66 14.89 -0.66
N TYR A 302 8.00 16.09 -1.06
CA TYR A 302 8.66 17.06 -0.19
C TYR A 302 7.70 18.21 0.09
N ILE A 303 7.27 18.33 1.35
CA ILE A 303 6.43 19.44 1.78
C ILE A 303 7.33 20.63 2.12
N GLN A 304 7.11 21.72 1.42
CA GLN A 304 7.89 22.96 1.54
C GLN A 304 7.53 23.75 2.81
N ALA A 305 8.26 24.87 3.06
CA ALA A 305 8.03 25.73 4.21
C ALA A 305 6.63 26.36 4.25
N ASP A 306 6.02 26.58 3.09
CA ASP A 306 4.65 27.10 2.98
C ASP A 306 3.56 26.05 3.25
N GLY A 307 3.95 24.78 3.34
CA GLY A 307 3.05 23.64 3.59
C GLY A 307 2.51 23.00 2.32
N THR A 308 3.00 23.37 1.15
CA THR A 308 2.64 22.74 -0.13
C THR A 308 3.70 21.72 -0.55
N ALA A 309 3.29 20.66 -1.25
CA ALA A 309 4.24 19.75 -1.88
C ALA A 309 5.00 20.46 -3.01
N MET A 310 6.31 20.23 -3.07
CA MET A 310 7.12 20.68 -4.19
C MET A 310 6.65 20.02 -5.48
N LYS A 311 6.46 20.81 -6.55
CA LYS A 311 6.02 20.34 -7.85
C LYS A 311 6.92 20.85 -8.96
N ASP A 312 7.09 19.99 -9.98
CA ASP A 312 7.78 20.32 -11.23
C ASP A 312 9.13 21.01 -10.96
N ASN A 313 9.91 20.45 -10.05
CA ASN A 313 11.12 21.09 -9.56
C ASN A 313 12.21 20.07 -9.22
N LEU A 314 13.47 20.50 -9.44
CA LEU A 314 14.68 19.81 -8.97
C LEU A 314 15.06 20.35 -7.60
N THR A 315 15.51 19.46 -6.72
CA THR A 315 16.06 19.82 -5.40
C THR A 315 17.18 18.86 -5.00
N TYR A 316 17.90 19.20 -3.95
CA TYR A 316 18.85 18.26 -3.37
C TYR A 316 18.15 17.22 -2.52
N HIS A 317 18.59 15.97 -2.67
CA HIS A 317 18.26 14.90 -1.73
C HIS A 317 18.81 15.27 -0.33
N PRO A 318 18.23 14.73 0.78
CA PRO A 318 18.70 15.01 2.15
C PRO A 318 20.18 14.73 2.42
N ASP A 319 20.84 13.91 1.60
CA ASP A 319 22.29 13.68 1.70
C ASP A 319 23.14 14.88 1.27
N GLY A 320 22.53 15.92 0.71
CA GLY A 320 23.18 17.16 0.28
C GLY A 320 24.04 17.04 -0.99
N THR A 321 24.06 15.89 -1.64
CA THR A 321 24.95 15.61 -2.80
C THR A 321 24.15 15.31 -4.07
N HIS A 322 23.11 14.48 -3.98
CA HIS A 322 22.34 14.05 -5.13
C HIS A 322 21.20 15.01 -5.42
N ILE A 323 20.82 15.12 -6.69
CA ILE A 323 19.68 15.91 -7.13
C ILE A 323 18.56 14.96 -7.48
N ILE A 324 17.37 15.27 -7.00
CA ILE A 324 16.11 14.57 -7.23
C ILE A 324 15.07 15.50 -7.85
N CYS A 325 13.99 14.96 -8.35
CA CYS A 325 12.90 15.71 -8.97
C CYS A 325 11.54 15.32 -8.42
N PHE A 326 10.66 16.30 -8.30
CA PHE A 326 9.24 16.09 -8.09
C PHE A 326 8.47 16.46 -9.36
N ASP A 327 7.56 15.62 -9.79
CA ASP A 327 6.71 15.82 -10.96
C ASP A 327 5.67 16.94 -10.74
N ASN A 328 4.82 17.17 -11.73
CA ASN A 328 3.77 18.19 -11.66
C ASN A 328 2.64 17.87 -10.68
N LYS A 329 2.62 16.67 -10.10
CA LYS A 329 1.70 16.26 -9.02
C LYS A 329 2.37 16.28 -7.65
N GLY A 330 3.68 16.49 -7.61
CA GLY A 330 4.50 16.48 -6.40
C GLY A 330 5.09 15.10 -6.05
N HIS A 331 5.01 14.13 -6.95
CA HIS A 331 5.60 12.80 -6.74
C HIS A 331 7.08 12.81 -7.11
N GLU A 332 7.91 12.22 -6.28
CA GLU A 332 9.33 11.99 -6.61
C GLU A 332 9.44 11.03 -7.81
N VAL A 333 10.34 11.38 -8.75
CA VAL A 333 10.52 10.64 -10.00
C VAL A 333 11.63 9.60 -9.84
N PHE A 334 11.33 8.33 -10.19
CA PHE A 334 12.25 7.19 -10.15
C PHE A 334 12.25 6.45 -11.50
N MET A 335 13.41 5.99 -11.93
CA MET A 335 13.63 5.13 -13.10
C MET A 335 12.92 5.61 -14.37
N ASP A 336 12.79 6.93 -14.55
CA ASP A 336 12.03 7.51 -15.66
C ASP A 336 12.62 8.82 -16.15
N PHE A 337 12.19 9.21 -17.34
CA PHE A 337 12.41 10.54 -17.90
C PHE A 337 11.36 11.52 -17.40
N TYR A 338 11.78 12.71 -17.03
CA TYR A 338 10.87 13.76 -16.68
C TYR A 338 11.30 15.11 -17.32
N TYR A 339 10.35 15.78 -18.01
CA TYR A 339 10.54 17.14 -18.47
C TYR A 339 10.24 18.10 -17.32
N CYS A 340 11.24 18.71 -16.74
CA CYS A 340 11.07 19.71 -15.70
C CYS A 340 10.94 21.10 -16.32
N SER A 341 9.76 21.72 -16.19
CA SER A 341 9.47 23.01 -16.84
C SER A 341 10.32 24.14 -16.27
N LYS A 342 10.68 24.07 -15.00
CA LYS A 342 11.52 25.11 -14.35
C LYS A 342 12.93 25.19 -14.89
N VAL A 343 13.51 24.08 -15.33
CA VAL A 343 14.84 24.07 -15.96
C VAL A 343 14.73 24.02 -17.50
N GLY A 344 13.57 23.67 -18.04
CA GLY A 344 13.27 23.73 -19.46
C GLY A 344 13.82 22.58 -20.28
N TYR A 345 14.16 21.44 -19.65
CA TYR A 345 14.66 20.25 -20.34
C TYR A 345 14.29 18.94 -19.64
N THR A 346 14.49 17.84 -20.35
CA THR A 346 14.22 16.47 -19.85
C THR A 346 15.47 15.94 -19.14
N CYS A 347 15.25 15.36 -17.96
CA CYS A 347 16.22 14.61 -17.15
C CYS A 347 15.84 13.13 -17.11
N TYR A 348 16.77 12.30 -16.65
CA TYR A 348 16.52 10.91 -16.29
C TYR A 348 16.97 10.67 -14.85
N PHE A 349 16.17 9.87 -14.12
CA PHE A 349 16.42 9.54 -12.72
C PHE A 349 16.59 8.04 -12.56
N ASP A 350 17.49 7.62 -11.67
CA ASP A 350 17.76 6.21 -11.39
C ASP A 350 16.75 5.60 -10.40
N SER A 351 17.03 4.38 -9.95
CA SER A 351 16.19 3.66 -8.99
C SER A 351 16.18 4.27 -7.57
N LEU A 352 17.09 5.18 -7.29
CA LEU A 352 17.17 5.95 -6.04
C LEU A 352 16.58 7.37 -6.21
N GLY A 353 16.06 7.70 -7.39
CA GLY A 353 15.56 9.03 -7.73
C GLY A 353 16.66 10.03 -8.07
N TYR A 354 17.92 9.60 -8.22
CA TYR A 354 19.05 10.50 -8.48
C TYR A 354 19.20 10.83 -9.97
N ILE A 355 19.39 12.11 -10.26
CA ILE A 355 19.59 12.58 -11.64
C ILE A 355 20.87 12.02 -12.24
N TYR A 356 20.80 11.53 -13.49
CA TYR A 356 21.99 11.18 -14.27
C TYR A 356 22.67 12.42 -14.83
N LYS A 357 23.99 12.49 -14.68
CA LYS A 357 24.85 13.54 -15.24
C LYS A 357 26.05 12.93 -15.92
N ASP A 358 26.43 13.49 -17.07
CA ASP A 358 27.55 13.01 -17.88
C ASP A 358 27.52 11.51 -18.14
N GLN A 359 26.32 10.97 -18.37
CA GLN A 359 26.09 9.54 -18.39
C GLN A 359 25.28 9.09 -19.60
N ILE A 360 25.74 7.99 -20.20
CA ILE A 360 24.96 7.22 -21.20
C ILE A 360 24.02 6.30 -20.42
N THR A 361 22.73 6.31 -20.77
CA THR A 361 21.74 5.42 -20.18
C THR A 361 21.01 4.61 -21.25
N PHE A 362 20.55 3.43 -20.88
CA PHE A 362 19.82 2.49 -21.73
C PHE A 362 18.43 2.28 -21.15
N VAL A 363 17.40 2.66 -21.92
CA VAL A 363 16.02 2.45 -21.52
C VAL A 363 15.34 1.60 -22.60
N GLY A 364 14.98 0.38 -22.23
CA GLY A 364 14.58 -0.63 -23.21
C GLY A 364 15.73 -0.95 -24.18
N ASN A 365 15.48 -0.80 -25.47
CA ASN A 365 16.47 -1.00 -26.54
C ASN A 365 17.04 0.31 -27.10
N LYS A 366 16.82 1.43 -26.41
CA LYS A 366 17.23 2.77 -26.83
C LYS A 366 18.34 3.30 -25.95
N THR A 367 19.24 4.06 -26.54
CA THR A 367 20.39 4.70 -25.87
C THR A 367 20.19 6.20 -25.81
N TYR A 368 20.51 6.81 -24.68
CA TYR A 368 20.40 8.25 -24.41
C TYR A 368 21.66 8.77 -23.73
N TYR A 369 21.87 10.08 -23.78
CA TYR A 369 22.95 10.74 -23.04
C TYR A 369 22.41 11.93 -22.25
N LEU A 370 22.73 11.95 -20.97
CA LEU A 370 22.47 13.05 -20.05
C LEU A 370 23.78 13.80 -19.85
N ASN A 371 23.81 15.09 -20.16
CA ASN A 371 25.04 15.90 -20.06
C ASN A 371 25.34 16.35 -18.62
N GLY A 372 26.36 17.19 -18.42
CA GLY A 372 26.79 17.64 -17.10
C GLY A 372 25.75 18.41 -16.27
N ASP A 373 24.73 18.97 -16.93
CA ASP A 373 23.59 19.60 -16.27
C ASP A 373 22.45 18.62 -15.98
N GLY A 374 22.60 17.34 -16.38
CA GLY A 374 21.55 16.33 -16.32
C GLY A 374 20.52 16.45 -17.44
N LYS A 375 20.77 17.32 -18.44
CA LYS A 375 19.90 17.50 -19.58
C LYS A 375 20.08 16.36 -20.59
N MET A 376 18.98 15.77 -21.04
CA MET A 376 18.97 14.81 -22.15
C MET A 376 19.35 15.54 -23.46
N GLU A 377 20.39 15.07 -24.14
CA GLU A 377 20.71 15.54 -25.49
C GLU A 377 19.64 15.06 -26.47
N ASN A 378 19.09 16.00 -27.27
CA ASN A 378 17.99 15.71 -28.18
C ASN A 378 18.03 16.53 -29.48
N SER A 379 19.17 17.11 -29.81
CA SER A 379 19.25 17.94 -31.02
C SER A 379 20.61 17.89 -31.71
N GLY A 380 20.81 16.90 -32.58
CA GLY A 380 21.96 16.85 -33.45
C GLY A 380 23.26 16.42 -32.78
N TRP A 381 24.33 17.05 -33.20
CA TRP A 381 25.68 16.74 -32.73
C TRP A 381 25.94 17.28 -31.33
N PHE A 382 26.52 16.45 -30.48
CA PHE A 382 26.96 16.85 -29.14
C PHE A 382 28.30 16.17 -28.81
N ARG A 383 28.98 16.68 -27.77
CA ARG A 383 30.24 16.13 -27.27
C ARG A 383 30.00 15.48 -25.91
N PHE A 384 30.55 14.30 -25.72
CA PHE A 384 30.55 13.63 -24.41
C PHE A 384 31.46 14.32 -23.41
N ALA A 385 31.24 14.09 -22.11
CA ALA A 385 31.97 14.72 -21.00
C ALA A 385 33.47 14.51 -21.05
N ASN A 386 33.95 13.45 -21.71
CA ASN A 386 35.39 13.22 -21.89
C ASN A 386 36.07 14.25 -22.79
N GLY A 387 35.33 15.18 -23.40
CA GLY A 387 35.82 16.28 -24.22
C GLY A 387 36.41 15.86 -25.57
N ARG A 388 36.48 14.56 -25.86
CA ARG A 388 37.07 14.00 -27.07
C ARG A 388 35.99 13.40 -28.00
N ASP A 389 35.11 12.57 -27.44
CA ASP A 389 34.16 11.82 -28.22
C ASP A 389 32.84 12.61 -28.44
N TYR A 390 32.22 12.38 -29.56
CA TYR A 390 30.94 12.99 -29.89
C TYR A 390 29.96 11.95 -30.46
N GLY A 391 28.70 12.30 -30.41
CA GLY A 391 27.59 11.50 -30.86
C GLY A 391 26.53 12.36 -31.54
N TYR A 392 25.45 11.72 -31.94
CA TYR A 392 24.31 12.37 -32.54
C TYR A 392 23.02 11.93 -31.84
N ALA A 393 22.27 12.88 -31.29
CA ALA A 393 20.98 12.67 -30.68
C ALA A 393 19.84 13.06 -31.68
N ASN A 394 18.89 12.19 -31.81
CA ASN A 394 17.64 12.46 -32.55
C ASN A 394 16.74 13.42 -31.72
N SER A 395 15.72 13.96 -32.35
CA SER A 395 14.81 14.90 -31.67
C SER A 395 14.01 14.29 -30.51
N ASP A 396 13.89 12.96 -30.46
CA ASP A 396 13.29 12.20 -29.33
C ASP A 396 14.31 11.87 -28.23
N GLY A 397 15.54 12.34 -28.34
CA GLY A 397 16.64 12.06 -27.38
C GLY A 397 17.40 10.77 -27.62
N THR A 398 16.92 9.89 -28.50
CA THR A 398 17.65 8.65 -28.80
C THR A 398 18.93 8.91 -29.55
N LEU A 399 20.01 8.23 -29.18
CA LEU A 399 21.28 8.31 -29.90
C LEU A 399 21.27 7.42 -31.16
N LYS A 400 21.98 7.85 -32.19
CA LYS A 400 22.36 6.94 -33.28
C LYS A 400 23.35 5.92 -32.73
N THR A 401 23.08 4.64 -32.96
CA THR A 401 23.91 3.52 -32.48
C THR A 401 24.01 2.44 -33.53
N ASN A 402 25.13 1.69 -33.55
CA ASN A 402 25.35 0.52 -34.41
C ASN A 402 25.06 0.77 -35.90
N GLN A 403 25.43 1.95 -36.40
CA GLN A 403 25.14 2.30 -37.79
C GLN A 403 26.15 3.26 -38.40
N PHE A 404 26.33 3.14 -39.71
CA PHE A 404 26.95 4.18 -40.49
C PHE A 404 26.01 5.35 -40.73
N SER A 405 26.54 6.57 -40.70
CA SER A 405 25.81 7.80 -41.01
C SER A 405 26.77 8.88 -41.47
N TYR A 406 26.34 10.11 -41.52
CA TYR A 406 27.17 11.24 -41.93
C TYR A 406 27.43 12.17 -40.72
N ASP A 407 28.64 12.75 -40.71
CA ASP A 407 28.99 13.81 -39.77
C ASP A 407 28.44 15.18 -40.24
N ALA A 408 28.72 16.23 -39.49
CA ALA A 408 28.28 17.60 -39.80
C ALA A 408 28.84 18.16 -41.13
N TRP A 409 29.91 17.55 -41.67
CA TRP A 409 30.55 17.91 -42.92
C TRP A 409 30.21 16.99 -44.08
N GLY A 410 29.29 16.04 -43.87
CA GLY A 410 28.85 15.10 -44.88
C GLY A 410 29.80 13.91 -45.12
N ARG A 411 30.75 13.67 -44.24
CA ARG A 411 31.69 12.52 -44.30
C ARG A 411 31.06 11.32 -43.55
N VAL A 412 31.33 10.10 -44.02
CA VAL A 412 30.84 8.91 -43.39
C VAL A 412 31.51 8.66 -42.06
N VAL A 413 30.70 8.35 -41.03
CA VAL A 413 31.11 7.92 -39.69
C VAL A 413 30.33 6.70 -39.26
N PHE A 414 30.84 5.94 -38.27
CA PHE A 414 30.12 4.83 -37.65
C PHE A 414 29.85 5.14 -36.16
N TYR A 415 28.62 4.89 -35.70
CA TYR A 415 28.27 5.01 -34.29
C TYR A 415 28.36 3.66 -33.61
N HIS A 416 29.09 3.58 -32.51
CA HIS A 416 29.15 2.40 -31.66
C HIS A 416 27.80 2.17 -30.94
N TRP A 417 27.67 1.02 -30.27
CA TRP A 417 26.53 0.66 -29.47
C TRP A 417 26.17 1.68 -28.36
N ASN A 418 27.15 2.42 -27.88
CA ASN A 418 27.01 3.47 -26.86
C ASN A 418 26.78 4.88 -27.43
N GLY A 419 26.60 5.00 -28.74
CA GLY A 419 26.36 6.26 -29.44
C GLY A 419 27.61 7.10 -29.75
N MET A 420 28.80 6.67 -29.35
CA MET A 420 30.05 7.38 -29.68
C MET A 420 30.47 7.11 -31.12
N VAL A 421 31.02 8.10 -31.80
CA VAL A 421 31.62 7.91 -33.10
C VAL A 421 32.87 7.03 -33.00
N ALA A 422 32.95 6.01 -33.82
CA ALA A 422 34.04 5.05 -33.88
C ALA A 422 35.31 5.70 -34.39
N ARG A 423 36.46 5.24 -33.90
CA ARG A 423 37.80 5.66 -34.32
C ARG A 423 38.72 4.46 -34.49
N GLY A 424 39.72 4.58 -35.34
CA GLY A 424 40.63 3.48 -35.63
C GLY A 424 39.94 2.34 -36.41
N LEU A 425 40.38 1.12 -36.16
CA LEU A 425 39.92 -0.05 -36.93
C LEU A 425 38.69 -0.68 -36.26
N ILE A 426 37.60 -0.83 -37.01
CA ILE A 426 36.39 -1.56 -36.60
C ILE A 426 36.06 -2.66 -37.61
N THR A 427 35.29 -3.66 -37.25
CA THR A 427 34.93 -4.79 -38.14
C THR A 427 33.48 -5.23 -37.93
N ASP A 428 32.84 -5.72 -38.98
CA ASP A 428 31.56 -6.41 -38.94
C ASP A 428 31.72 -7.96 -39.00
N GLY A 429 32.98 -8.45 -38.94
CA GLY A 429 33.33 -9.86 -39.01
C GLY A 429 33.65 -10.32 -40.42
N VAL A 430 33.45 -9.50 -41.47
CA VAL A 430 33.76 -9.76 -42.86
C VAL A 430 34.76 -8.74 -43.40
N TYR A 431 34.52 -7.48 -43.13
CA TYR A 431 35.34 -6.36 -43.53
C TYR A 431 35.90 -5.62 -42.29
N TYR A 432 37.10 -5.05 -42.49
CA TYR A 432 37.68 -4.07 -41.61
C TYR A 432 37.46 -2.67 -42.20
N TYR A 433 36.97 -1.75 -41.34
CA TYR A 433 36.75 -0.35 -41.72
C TYR A 433 37.72 0.51 -40.97
N ASN A 434 38.52 1.28 -41.70
CA ASN A 434 39.48 2.22 -41.10
C ASN A 434 38.80 3.58 -40.89
N MET A 435 38.67 3.95 -39.65
CA MET A 435 38.07 5.22 -39.22
C MET A 435 39.20 6.14 -38.73
N ASP A 436 39.17 7.43 -39.09
CA ASP A 436 40.18 8.39 -38.66
C ASP A 436 40.29 8.44 -37.13
N GLU A 437 41.53 8.43 -36.63
CA GLU A 437 41.78 8.39 -35.18
C GLU A 437 41.48 9.70 -34.47
N THR A 438 41.37 10.79 -35.22
CA THR A 438 41.12 12.12 -34.67
C THR A 438 39.66 12.48 -34.59
N ASP A 439 38.92 12.26 -35.70
CA ASP A 439 37.55 12.70 -35.83
C ASP A 439 36.58 11.58 -36.26
N GLY A 440 37.06 10.36 -36.53
CA GLY A 440 36.25 9.17 -36.79
C GLY A 440 35.66 9.08 -38.19
N HIS A 441 36.04 9.94 -39.13
CA HIS A 441 35.51 9.77 -40.49
C HIS A 441 36.12 8.52 -41.21
N TYR A 442 35.35 7.93 -42.08
CA TYR A 442 35.71 6.71 -42.82
C TYR A 442 36.84 7.00 -43.83
N LEU A 443 37.88 6.20 -43.79
CA LEU A 443 39.04 6.30 -44.64
C LEU A 443 39.11 5.20 -45.72
N GLY A 444 38.43 4.09 -45.51
CA GLY A 444 38.41 2.94 -46.43
C GLY A 444 38.18 1.61 -45.74
N SER A 445 38.01 0.55 -46.48
CA SER A 445 37.81 -0.83 -45.96
C SER A 445 38.64 -1.85 -46.72
N PHE A 446 38.93 -2.99 -46.05
CA PHE A 446 39.64 -4.13 -46.58
C PHE A 446 39.12 -5.43 -45.95
N GLN A 447 39.35 -6.55 -46.61
CA GLN A 447 39.07 -7.88 -46.06
C GLN A 447 40.26 -8.46 -45.33
#